data_a9f6024135811cc51533da9981555333
#
_entry.id   a9f6024135811cc51533da9981555333
#
_cell.length_a   1.000
_cell.length_b   1.000
_cell.length_c   1.000
_cell.angle_alpha   90.00
_cell.angle_beta   90.00
_cell.angle_gamma   90.00
#
_symmetry.space_group_name_H-M   'P 1'
#
loop_
_entity.id
_entity.type
_entity.pdbx_description
1 polymer ?
#
loop_
_entity_poly.entity_id
_entity_poly.type
_entity_poly.pdbx_seq_one_letter_code
_entity_poly.pdbx_strand_id
1 'polypeptide(L)'
;RIHIAATHRELENFFNALGKRTGKVKNVLICGVGGVSYYLAHQLQHSRMHVKIIEKDYARCEKLTELLPEATIIHGDATDHDLLLEEGIESADALVALTGMDEENIIMALFARTQNVPKIIAKVNEDSRAQMVEGLGIDSIVSAKSVTADAILCYVRARWKSIKSANVETLYRLVEGKVEALEFLIRQ
;
A
#
# COMPACT_ATOMS: atom_id res chain seq x y z
N ARG A 1 -7.97 16.23 13.37
CA ARG A 1 -7.68 15.71 12.02
C ARG A 1 -8.72 16.25 11.04
N ILE A 2 -8.30 16.63 9.85
CA ILE A 2 -9.17 17.04 8.74
C ILE A 2 -9.09 15.93 7.68
N HIS A 3 -10.24 15.45 7.23
CA HIS A 3 -10.34 14.47 6.16
C HIS A 3 -10.91 15.16 4.92
N ILE A 4 -10.24 14.98 3.78
CA ILE A 4 -10.64 15.60 2.52
C ILE A 4 -10.89 14.48 1.53
N ALA A 5 -12.08 14.48 0.93
CA ALA A 5 -12.44 13.57 -0.14
C ALA A 5 -12.61 14.38 -1.44
N ALA A 6 -11.81 14.08 -2.43
CA ALA A 6 -11.82 14.72 -3.73
C ALA A 6 -11.18 13.80 -4.76
N THR A 7 -11.26 14.12 -6.04
CA THR A 7 -10.53 13.40 -7.09
C THR A 7 -9.02 13.54 -6.88
N HIS A 8 -8.25 12.59 -7.40
CA HIS A 8 -6.78 12.62 -7.29
C HIS A 8 -6.19 13.95 -7.80
N ARG A 9 -6.69 14.46 -8.90
CA ARG A 9 -6.26 15.74 -9.49
C ARG A 9 -6.57 16.95 -8.60
N GLU A 10 -7.72 16.96 -7.96
CA GLU A 10 -8.11 18.03 -7.05
C GLU A 10 -7.31 18.02 -5.76
N LEU A 11 -7.02 16.83 -5.23
CA LEU A 11 -6.13 16.66 -4.08
C LEU A 11 -4.70 17.14 -4.40
N GLU A 12 -4.17 16.78 -5.57
CA GLU A 12 -2.86 17.25 -6.02
C GLU A 12 -2.82 18.79 -6.13
N ASN A 13 -3.83 19.40 -6.73
CA ASN A 13 -3.95 20.86 -6.82
C ASN A 13 -4.05 21.52 -5.44
N PHE A 14 -4.82 20.94 -4.52
CA PHE A 14 -4.98 21.41 -3.15
C PHE A 14 -3.64 21.38 -2.39
N PHE A 15 -2.91 20.26 -2.44
CA PHE A 15 -1.62 20.16 -1.75
C PHE A 15 -0.55 21.05 -2.39
N ASN A 16 -0.57 21.25 -3.71
CA ASN A 16 0.29 22.20 -4.40
C ASN A 16 0.02 23.64 -3.94
N ALA A 17 -1.25 24.02 -3.79
CA ALA A 17 -1.65 25.35 -3.32
C ALA A 17 -1.22 25.59 -1.84
N LEU A 18 -1.17 24.53 -1.02
CA LEU A 18 -0.67 24.61 0.36
C LEU A 18 0.86 24.62 0.46
N GLY A 19 1.58 24.56 -0.65
CA GLY A 19 3.05 24.45 -0.65
C GLY A 19 3.58 23.11 -0.15
N LYS A 20 2.70 22.13 0.07
CA LYS A 20 3.06 20.77 0.50
C LYS A 20 3.16 19.86 -0.72
N ARG A 21 4.21 20.06 -1.51
CA ARG A 21 4.56 19.11 -2.57
C ARG A 21 5.11 17.84 -1.92
N THR A 22 4.35 16.77 -1.96
CA THR A 22 4.90 15.43 -1.78
C THR A 22 5.70 15.09 -3.02
N GLY A 23 6.98 14.77 -2.89
CA GLY A 23 7.80 14.30 -4.00
C GLY A 23 7.12 13.11 -4.70
N LYS A 24 7.21 13.03 -6.02
CA LYS A 24 6.70 11.85 -6.75
C LYS A 24 7.53 10.65 -6.34
N VAL A 25 6.87 9.59 -5.88
CA VAL A 25 7.49 8.29 -5.62
C VAL A 25 8.00 7.73 -6.94
N LYS A 26 9.29 7.40 -7.00
CA LYS A 26 9.96 6.79 -8.16
C LYS A 26 10.61 5.47 -7.81
N ASN A 27 11.24 5.38 -6.65
CA ASN A 27 12.01 4.23 -6.19
C ASN A 27 11.25 3.54 -5.06
N VAL A 28 10.78 2.33 -5.31
CA VAL A 28 9.99 1.55 -4.35
C VAL A 28 10.74 0.29 -3.97
N LEU A 29 10.99 0.10 -2.68
CA LEU A 29 11.56 -1.11 -2.10
C LEU A 29 10.44 -1.96 -1.51
N ILE A 30 10.28 -3.17 -2.02
CA ILE A 30 9.29 -4.15 -1.55
C ILE A 30 10.03 -5.27 -0.80
N CYS A 31 9.62 -5.55 0.42
CA CYS A 31 10.20 -6.61 1.25
C CYS A 31 9.22 -7.76 1.38
N GLY A 32 9.63 -8.94 0.89
CA GLY A 32 8.84 -10.16 0.89
C GLY A 32 7.93 -10.34 -0.32
N VAL A 33 7.80 -11.61 -0.74
CA VAL A 33 7.07 -12.00 -1.93
C VAL A 33 5.84 -12.84 -1.59
N GLY A 34 4.72 -12.41 -2.13
CA GLY A 34 3.44 -13.10 -2.11
C GLY A 34 2.55 -12.59 -3.23
N GLY A 35 1.29 -13.03 -3.29
CA GLY A 35 0.36 -12.55 -4.29
C GLY A 35 0.22 -11.03 -4.32
N VAL A 36 0.16 -10.40 -3.16
CA VAL A 36 0.06 -8.92 -3.04
C VAL A 36 1.28 -8.23 -3.64
N SER A 37 2.48 -8.73 -3.34
CA SER A 37 3.75 -8.14 -3.82
C SER A 37 3.86 -8.20 -5.34
N TYR A 38 3.46 -9.33 -5.93
CA TYR A 38 3.45 -9.51 -7.39
C TYR A 38 2.53 -8.50 -8.08
N TYR A 39 1.26 -8.43 -7.66
CA TYR A 39 0.30 -7.51 -8.27
C TYR A 39 0.68 -6.04 -8.06
N LEU A 40 1.22 -5.70 -6.88
CA LEU A 40 1.70 -4.36 -6.59
C LEU A 40 2.86 -3.98 -7.52
N ALA A 41 3.89 -4.83 -7.61
CA ALA A 41 5.05 -4.58 -8.46
C ALA A 41 4.66 -4.42 -9.92
N HIS A 42 3.79 -5.29 -10.43
CA HIS A 42 3.27 -5.20 -11.79
C HIS A 42 2.55 -3.86 -12.06
N GLN A 43 1.73 -3.37 -11.13
CA GLN A 43 1.05 -2.07 -11.28
C GLN A 43 2.03 -0.88 -11.20
N LEU A 44 3.02 -0.95 -10.31
CA LEU A 44 4.01 0.11 -10.14
C LEU A 44 4.90 0.27 -11.38
N GLN A 45 5.29 -0.84 -12.03
CA GLN A 45 6.04 -0.81 -13.28
C GLN A 45 5.25 -0.09 -14.40
N HIS A 46 3.97 -0.36 -14.54
CA HIS A 46 3.10 0.36 -15.49
C HIS A 46 3.04 1.87 -15.21
N SER A 47 3.29 2.28 -13.97
CA SER A 47 3.37 3.68 -13.56
C SER A 47 4.77 4.27 -13.68
N ARG A 48 5.72 3.56 -14.34
CA ARG A 48 7.12 3.95 -14.53
C ARG A 48 7.89 4.19 -13.23
N MET A 49 7.60 3.39 -12.20
CA MET A 49 8.34 3.38 -10.96
C MET A 49 9.41 2.29 -11.01
N HIS A 50 10.57 2.57 -10.46
CA HIS A 50 11.63 1.59 -10.27
C HIS A 50 11.29 0.74 -9.05
N VAL A 51 11.11 -0.54 -9.26
CA VAL A 51 10.73 -1.49 -8.22
C VAL A 51 11.91 -2.41 -7.92
N LYS A 52 12.28 -2.46 -6.66
CA LYS A 52 13.27 -3.40 -6.12
C LYS A 52 12.56 -4.31 -5.14
N ILE A 53 12.75 -5.62 -5.24
CA ILE A 53 12.09 -6.62 -4.40
C ILE A 53 13.14 -7.47 -3.70
N ILE A 54 13.08 -7.57 -2.38
CA ILE A 54 13.95 -8.45 -1.58
C ILE A 54 13.13 -9.65 -1.14
N GLU A 55 13.61 -10.86 -1.44
CA GLU A 55 12.97 -12.13 -1.10
C GLU A 55 14.02 -13.16 -0.66
N LYS A 56 13.72 -13.87 0.42
CA LYS A 56 14.64 -14.86 0.99
C LYS A 56 14.58 -16.25 0.32
N ASP A 57 13.51 -16.55 -0.36
CA ASP A 57 13.34 -17.81 -1.07
C ASP A 57 13.88 -17.70 -2.50
N TYR A 58 14.98 -18.41 -2.77
CA TYR A 58 15.65 -18.38 -4.07
C TYR A 58 14.73 -18.81 -5.23
N ALA A 59 13.93 -19.87 -5.05
CA ALA A 59 13.04 -20.35 -6.11
C ALA A 59 11.94 -19.33 -6.44
N ARG A 60 11.50 -18.53 -5.44
CA ARG A 60 10.59 -17.41 -5.68
C ARG A 60 11.28 -16.27 -6.41
N CYS A 61 12.55 -15.98 -6.10
CA CYS A 61 13.33 -14.98 -6.82
C CYS A 61 13.45 -15.33 -8.30
N GLU A 62 13.82 -16.56 -8.64
CA GLU A 62 13.91 -17.02 -10.03
C GLU A 62 12.59 -16.81 -10.79
N LYS A 63 11.48 -17.29 -10.19
CA LYS A 63 10.16 -17.13 -10.78
C LYS A 63 9.74 -15.68 -10.98
N LEU A 64 10.08 -14.80 -10.04
CA LEU A 64 9.76 -13.37 -10.16
C LEU A 64 10.55 -12.69 -11.25
N THR A 65 11.81 -13.06 -11.44
CA THR A 65 12.65 -12.50 -12.52
C THR A 65 12.04 -12.77 -13.90
N GLU A 66 11.39 -13.92 -14.08
CA GLU A 66 10.66 -14.21 -15.31
C GLU A 66 9.36 -13.41 -15.44
N LEU A 67 8.63 -13.23 -14.33
CA LEU A 67 7.31 -12.60 -14.32
C LEU A 67 7.37 -11.06 -14.29
N LEU A 68 8.45 -10.48 -13.76
CA LEU A 68 8.64 -9.05 -13.56
C LEU A 68 10.01 -8.60 -14.13
N PRO A 69 10.20 -8.63 -15.43
CA PRO A 69 11.51 -8.40 -16.07
C PRO A 69 12.06 -6.98 -15.86
N GLU A 70 11.21 -6.02 -15.51
CA GLU A 70 11.63 -4.64 -15.24
C GLU A 70 11.89 -4.38 -13.74
N ALA A 71 11.63 -5.35 -12.84
CA ALA A 71 11.96 -5.23 -11.43
C ALA A 71 13.37 -5.75 -11.14
N THR A 72 14.03 -5.12 -10.20
CA THR A 72 15.28 -5.66 -9.64
C THR A 72 14.93 -6.64 -8.52
N ILE A 73 15.24 -7.92 -8.71
CA ILE A 73 15.00 -8.96 -7.72
C ILE A 73 16.28 -9.26 -6.96
N ILE A 74 16.23 -9.19 -5.64
CA ILE A 74 17.36 -9.41 -4.75
C ILE A 74 17.05 -10.62 -3.88
N HIS A 75 17.91 -11.62 -3.93
CA HIS A 75 17.86 -12.75 -3.03
C HIS A 75 18.52 -12.40 -1.70
N GLY A 76 17.74 -12.32 -0.63
CA GLY A 76 18.22 -12.00 0.70
C GLY A 76 17.11 -11.88 1.74
N ASP A 77 17.49 -11.79 3.00
CA ASP A 77 16.57 -11.58 4.10
C ASP A 77 16.36 -10.08 4.34
N ALA A 78 15.16 -9.58 4.09
CA ALA A 78 14.83 -8.17 4.26
C ALA A 78 14.79 -7.73 5.75
N THR A 79 14.90 -8.65 6.70
CA THR A 79 15.07 -8.30 8.13
C THR A 79 16.52 -7.97 8.47
N ASP A 80 17.45 -8.25 7.56
CA ASP A 80 18.85 -7.84 7.68
C ASP A 80 19.00 -6.36 7.32
N HIS A 81 19.33 -5.55 8.33
CA HIS A 81 19.46 -4.11 8.18
C HIS A 81 20.65 -3.72 7.27
N ASP A 82 21.73 -4.49 7.30
CA ASP A 82 22.92 -4.21 6.48
C ASP A 82 22.56 -4.42 5.00
N LEU A 83 21.83 -5.48 4.68
CA LEU A 83 21.31 -5.70 3.34
C LEU A 83 20.40 -4.55 2.88
N LEU A 84 19.51 -4.06 3.73
CA LEU A 84 18.64 -2.93 3.39
C LEU A 84 19.44 -1.65 3.09
N LEU A 85 20.53 -1.41 3.82
CA LEU A 85 21.42 -0.27 3.58
C LEU A 85 22.19 -0.45 2.28
N GLU A 86 22.77 -1.63 2.01
CA GLU A 86 23.47 -1.94 0.75
C GLU A 86 22.55 -1.77 -0.45
N GLU A 87 21.26 -2.14 -0.31
CA GLU A 87 20.26 -2.02 -1.36
C GLU A 87 19.65 -0.62 -1.48
N GLY A 88 20.13 0.31 -0.67
CA GLY A 88 19.84 1.73 -0.80
C GLY A 88 18.50 2.17 -0.22
N ILE A 89 18.10 1.61 0.91
CA ILE A 89 16.88 2.04 1.63
C ILE A 89 16.85 3.55 1.87
N GLU A 90 18.00 4.19 2.13
CA GLU A 90 18.14 5.63 2.35
C GLU A 90 17.73 6.48 1.14
N SER A 91 17.82 5.91 -0.06
CA SER A 91 17.44 6.55 -1.32
C SER A 91 16.06 6.13 -1.84
N ALA A 92 15.38 5.25 -1.12
CA ALA A 92 14.04 4.81 -1.47
C ALA A 92 13.01 5.90 -1.17
N ASP A 93 12.10 6.15 -2.11
CA ASP A 93 10.96 7.04 -1.90
C ASP A 93 9.83 6.34 -1.12
N ALA A 94 9.78 5.02 -1.21
CA ALA A 94 8.82 4.22 -0.47
C ALA A 94 9.39 2.85 -0.09
N LEU A 95 9.03 2.36 1.11
CA LEU A 95 9.22 0.97 1.54
C LEU A 95 7.87 0.32 1.77
N VAL A 96 7.69 -0.90 1.24
CA VAL A 96 6.48 -1.72 1.41
C VAL A 96 6.86 -3.08 1.98
N ALA A 97 6.56 -3.32 3.25
CA ALA A 97 6.83 -4.57 3.94
C ALA A 97 5.64 -5.53 3.80
N LEU A 98 5.83 -6.65 3.06
CA LEU A 98 4.79 -7.60 2.65
C LEU A 98 5.16 -9.06 2.96
N THR A 99 6.02 -9.33 3.94
CA THR A 99 6.36 -10.70 4.33
C THR A 99 5.16 -11.45 4.91
N GLY A 100 5.33 -12.73 5.21
CA GLY A 100 4.33 -13.55 5.87
C GLY A 100 4.11 -13.22 7.35
N MET A 101 5.04 -12.49 7.98
CA MET A 101 5.06 -12.24 9.42
C MET A 101 4.83 -10.76 9.73
N ASP A 102 3.80 -10.49 10.52
CA ASP A 102 3.40 -9.13 10.88
C ASP A 102 4.51 -8.40 11.67
N GLU A 103 5.21 -9.14 12.56
CA GLU A 103 6.31 -8.62 13.36
C GLU A 103 7.49 -8.16 12.51
N GLU A 104 7.88 -8.97 11.52
CA GLU A 104 8.94 -8.62 10.58
C GLU A 104 8.57 -7.35 9.80
N ASN A 105 7.32 -7.27 9.32
CA ASN A 105 6.84 -6.12 8.58
C ASN A 105 6.86 -4.83 9.42
N ILE A 106 6.51 -4.94 10.70
CA ILE A 106 6.55 -3.80 11.63
C ILE A 106 8.00 -3.38 11.90
N ILE A 107 8.90 -4.33 12.17
CA ILE A 107 10.32 -4.03 12.45
C ILE A 107 10.97 -3.34 11.23
N MET A 108 10.78 -3.88 10.02
CA MET A 108 11.29 -3.26 8.80
C MET A 108 10.72 -1.85 8.57
N ALA A 109 9.44 -1.65 8.83
CA ALA A 109 8.80 -0.35 8.72
C ALA A 109 9.38 0.67 9.72
N LEU A 110 9.65 0.25 10.96
CA LEU A 110 10.29 1.09 11.97
C LEU A 110 11.75 1.41 11.59
N PHE A 111 12.48 0.43 11.05
CA PHE A 111 13.83 0.67 10.55
C PHE A 111 13.81 1.67 9.38
N ALA A 112 12.93 1.50 8.39
CA ALA A 112 12.79 2.44 7.28
C ALA A 112 12.50 3.88 7.77
N ARG A 113 11.75 4.02 8.85
CA ARG A 113 11.52 5.32 9.48
C ARG A 113 12.81 5.94 10.02
N THR A 114 13.70 5.16 10.65
CA THR A 114 15.00 5.66 11.13
C THR A 114 15.88 6.12 9.97
N GLN A 115 15.70 5.55 8.78
CA GLN A 115 16.38 5.93 7.55
C GLN A 115 15.69 7.09 6.80
N ASN A 116 14.64 7.69 7.39
CA ASN A 116 13.87 8.80 6.81
C ASN A 116 13.20 8.48 5.47
N VAL A 117 12.83 7.23 5.21
CA VAL A 117 12.04 6.86 4.03
C VAL A 117 10.73 7.63 4.02
N PRO A 118 10.41 8.39 2.95
CA PRO A 118 9.28 9.31 2.93
C PRO A 118 7.91 8.64 3.03
N LYS A 119 7.77 7.40 2.53
CA LYS A 119 6.52 6.65 2.55
C LYS A 119 6.75 5.22 3.02
N ILE A 120 6.07 4.83 4.08
CA ILE A 120 6.24 3.52 4.72
C ILE A 120 4.89 2.81 4.83
N ILE A 121 4.82 1.61 4.25
CA ILE A 121 3.62 0.79 4.26
C ILE A 121 3.97 -0.58 4.83
N ALA A 122 3.22 -1.06 5.81
CA ALA A 122 3.38 -2.39 6.38
C ALA A 122 2.09 -3.20 6.29
N LYS A 123 2.20 -4.44 5.85
CA LYS A 123 1.11 -5.40 5.92
C LYS A 123 1.06 -5.98 7.33
N VAL A 124 -0.07 -5.79 8.01
CA VAL A 124 -0.35 -6.37 9.34
C VAL A 124 -1.73 -7.01 9.28
N ASN A 125 -1.79 -8.32 9.49
CA ASN A 125 -3.04 -9.08 9.35
C ASN A 125 -3.83 -9.17 10.65
N GLU A 126 -3.18 -8.98 11.80
CA GLU A 126 -3.85 -8.96 13.10
C GLU A 126 -4.20 -7.54 13.56
N ASP A 127 -5.47 -7.27 13.76
CA ASP A 127 -5.97 -5.95 14.17
C ASP A 127 -5.39 -5.51 15.52
N SER A 128 -5.16 -6.43 16.44
CA SER A 128 -4.52 -6.15 17.74
C SER A 128 -3.11 -5.57 17.58
N ARG A 129 -2.31 -6.11 16.66
CA ARG A 129 -0.97 -5.62 16.35
C ARG A 129 -1.01 -4.28 15.61
N ALA A 130 -1.95 -4.13 14.68
CA ALA A 130 -2.15 -2.89 13.96
C ALA A 130 -2.41 -1.72 14.93
N GLN A 131 -3.25 -1.92 15.94
CA GLN A 131 -3.53 -0.94 16.99
C GLN A 131 -2.30 -0.60 17.86
N MET A 132 -1.46 -1.60 18.17
CA MET A 132 -0.25 -1.37 18.99
C MET A 132 0.78 -0.49 18.30
N VAL A 133 0.85 -0.53 16.97
CA VAL A 133 1.83 0.27 16.18
C VAL A 133 1.23 1.56 15.63
N GLU A 134 -0.05 1.81 15.91
CA GLU A 134 -0.69 3.08 15.59
C GLU A 134 0.00 4.21 16.35
N GLY A 135 0.48 5.21 15.64
CA GLY A 135 1.24 6.32 16.23
C GLY A 135 2.76 6.13 16.24
N LEU A 136 3.30 4.96 15.91
CA LEU A 136 4.76 4.75 15.77
C LEU A 136 5.34 5.39 14.49
N GLY A 137 4.50 6.04 13.67
CA GLY A 137 4.90 6.80 12.49
C GLY A 137 5.09 5.96 11.24
N ILE A 138 4.42 4.83 11.17
CA ILE A 138 4.19 4.09 9.93
C ILE A 138 3.03 4.79 9.21
N ASP A 139 3.23 5.17 7.94
CA ASP A 139 2.24 5.95 7.19
C ASP A 139 0.94 5.20 6.93
N SER A 140 1.07 3.91 6.63
CA SER A 140 -0.09 3.06 6.34
C SER A 140 0.15 1.64 6.83
N ILE A 141 -0.80 1.15 7.61
CA ILE A 141 -0.92 -0.25 7.98
C ILE A 141 -2.05 -0.85 7.15
N VAL A 142 -1.78 -1.92 6.42
CA VAL A 142 -2.72 -2.53 5.48
C VAL A 142 -2.95 -3.98 5.84
N SER A 143 -4.20 -4.35 6.09
CA SER A 143 -4.62 -5.75 6.16
C SER A 143 -5.27 -6.17 4.85
N ALA A 144 -4.63 -7.09 4.12
CA ALA A 144 -5.17 -7.59 2.85
C ALA A 144 -6.56 -8.23 3.04
N LYS A 145 -6.79 -8.89 4.19
CA LYS A 145 -8.08 -9.50 4.53
C LYS A 145 -9.16 -8.44 4.71
N SER A 146 -8.87 -7.39 5.47
CA SER A 146 -9.83 -6.31 5.74
C SER A 146 -10.16 -5.53 4.48
N VAL A 147 -9.14 -5.16 3.69
CA VAL A 147 -9.35 -4.46 2.40
C VAL A 147 -10.20 -5.29 1.44
N THR A 148 -9.94 -6.60 1.34
CA THR A 148 -10.73 -7.50 0.50
C THR A 148 -12.16 -7.62 1.00
N ALA A 149 -12.35 -7.81 2.30
CA ALA A 149 -13.68 -7.91 2.91
C ALA A 149 -14.49 -6.63 2.71
N ASP A 150 -13.86 -5.46 2.89
CA ASP A 150 -14.50 -4.16 2.65
C ASP A 150 -14.88 -3.97 1.19
N ALA A 151 -14.02 -4.35 0.25
CA ALA A 151 -14.32 -4.30 -1.19
C ALA A 151 -15.52 -5.18 -1.56
N ILE A 152 -15.56 -6.42 -1.05
CA ILE A 152 -16.68 -7.35 -1.25
C ILE A 152 -17.97 -6.77 -0.61
N LEU A 153 -17.88 -6.26 0.61
CA LEU A 153 -19.00 -5.67 1.32
C LEU A 153 -19.57 -4.45 0.57
N CYS A 154 -18.70 -3.59 0.05
CA CYS A 154 -19.10 -2.45 -0.77
C CYS A 154 -19.85 -2.93 -2.03
N TYR A 155 -19.31 -3.92 -2.73
CA TYR A 155 -19.95 -4.49 -3.92
C TYR A 155 -21.32 -5.10 -3.61
N VAL A 156 -21.42 -5.90 -2.55
CA VAL A 156 -22.70 -6.54 -2.13
C VAL A 156 -23.73 -5.47 -1.74
N ARG A 157 -23.32 -4.47 -0.97
CA ARG A 157 -24.23 -3.39 -0.55
C ARG A 157 -24.70 -2.51 -1.70
N ALA A 158 -23.80 -2.18 -2.65
CA ALA A 158 -24.18 -1.46 -3.85
C ALA A 158 -25.24 -2.23 -4.64
N ARG A 159 -25.05 -3.54 -4.81
CA ARG A 159 -26.01 -4.40 -5.53
C ARG A 159 -27.32 -4.60 -4.77
N TRP A 160 -27.27 -4.73 -3.45
CA TRP A 160 -28.47 -4.85 -2.61
C TRP A 160 -29.33 -3.58 -2.65
N LYS A 161 -28.71 -2.42 -2.57
CA LYS A 161 -29.42 -1.13 -2.66
C LYS A 161 -29.97 -0.85 -4.06
N SER A 162 -29.29 -1.31 -5.12
CA SER A 162 -29.76 -1.17 -6.50
C SER A 162 -31.04 -1.97 -6.81
N ILE A 163 -31.33 -3.01 -6.04
CA ILE A 163 -32.60 -3.77 -6.15
C ILE A 163 -33.78 -2.97 -5.57
N LYS A 164 -33.55 -2.10 -4.59
CA LYS A 164 -34.59 -1.29 -3.94
C LYS A 164 -34.63 0.18 -4.40
N SER A 165 -33.54 0.72 -4.94
CA SER A 165 -33.47 2.07 -5.52
C SER A 165 -32.36 2.08 -6.60
N ALA A 166 -32.75 2.18 -7.85
CA ALA A 166 -31.99 1.82 -9.04
C ALA A 166 -30.72 2.64 -9.37
N ASN A 167 -30.09 3.38 -8.45
CA ASN A 167 -29.15 4.42 -8.81
C ASN A 167 -27.85 4.50 -8.00
N VAL A 168 -27.51 3.56 -7.11
CA VAL A 168 -26.23 3.59 -6.37
C VAL A 168 -25.14 2.87 -7.19
N GLU A 169 -24.12 3.59 -7.63
CA GLU A 169 -22.98 3.01 -8.37
C GLU A 169 -21.88 2.54 -7.44
N THR A 170 -21.49 3.35 -6.48
CA THR A 170 -20.34 3.05 -5.62
C THR A 170 -20.60 3.48 -4.17
N LEU A 171 -20.05 2.71 -3.23
CA LEU A 171 -20.06 3.03 -1.81
C LEU A 171 -18.61 3.10 -1.34
N TYR A 172 -18.22 4.22 -0.77
CA TYR A 172 -16.90 4.44 -0.17
C TYR A 172 -17.03 4.45 1.35
N ARG A 173 -16.17 3.71 2.04
CA ARG A 173 -16.03 3.81 3.49
C ARG A 173 -14.83 4.69 3.82
N LEU A 174 -15.07 5.77 4.53
CA LEU A 174 -14.06 6.76 4.90
C LEU A 174 -13.87 6.76 6.42
N VAL A 175 -12.72 7.26 6.88
CA VAL A 175 -12.41 7.45 8.31
C VAL A 175 -12.62 6.14 9.09
N GLU A 176 -11.89 5.07 8.71
CA GLU A 176 -11.96 3.75 9.37
C GLU A 176 -13.37 3.17 9.45
N GLY A 177 -14.18 3.43 8.42
CA GLY A 177 -15.55 2.95 8.35
C GLY A 177 -16.58 3.74 9.15
N LYS A 178 -16.21 4.86 9.77
CA LYS A 178 -17.13 5.73 10.54
C LYS A 178 -18.00 6.61 9.66
N VAL A 179 -17.62 6.82 8.39
CA VAL A 179 -18.34 7.63 7.40
C VAL A 179 -18.52 6.82 6.13
N GLU A 180 -19.70 6.86 5.54
CA GLU A 180 -19.99 6.26 4.23
C GLU A 180 -20.32 7.37 3.23
N ALA A 181 -19.65 7.36 2.07
CA ALA A 181 -19.98 8.19 0.92
C ALA A 181 -20.59 7.33 -0.19
N LEU A 182 -21.68 7.79 -0.79
CA LEU A 182 -22.43 7.06 -1.81
C LEU A 182 -22.41 7.85 -3.11
N GLU A 183 -22.10 7.18 -4.21
CA GLU A 183 -22.19 7.73 -5.55
C GLU A 183 -23.47 7.24 -6.23
N PHE A 184 -24.24 8.17 -6.77
CA PHE A 184 -25.52 7.87 -7.41
C PHE A 184 -25.52 8.29 -8.87
N LEU A 185 -26.03 7.45 -9.75
CA LEU A 185 -26.33 7.82 -11.12
C LEU A 185 -27.72 8.54 -11.16
N ILE A 186 -27.69 9.82 -11.48
CA ILE A 186 -28.94 10.57 -11.72
C ILE A 186 -29.35 10.30 -13.15
N ARG A 187 -30.41 9.53 -13.34
CA ARG A 187 -31.09 9.40 -14.64
C ARG A 187 -32.14 10.50 -14.75
N GLN A 188 -31.98 11.34 -15.75
CA GLN A 188 -33.02 12.28 -16.19
C GLN A 188 -34.11 11.55 -16.94
#